data_42c297349c096a212d2c2741a75c46ea
#
_entry.id   42c297349c096a212d2c2741a75c46ea
#
_cell.length_a   1.000
_cell.length_b   1.000
_cell.length_c   1.000
_cell.angle_alpha   90.00
_cell.angle_beta   90.00
_cell.angle_gamma   90.00
#
_symmetry.space_group_name_H-M   'P 1'
#
loop_
_entity.id
_entity.type
_entity.pdbx_description
1 polymer ?
#
loop_
_entity_poly.entity_id
_entity_poly.type
_entity_poly.pdbx_seq_one_letter_code
_entity_poly.pdbx_strand_id
1 'polypeptide(L)'
;ADSDLVSAAERVLVESPCPVLMVQPNPTARDFLGAATNQPVIVPVDFTQHSMRTLNYAFGLARHFPITLQLLHMEQPAGWKDLRVMPFRRQDERERQLVECKDRLLGMIPADLKERVRVHLRGGAVVEGILRSIQELQADLVVMGAHPKGFFKKAITGSTACEILRRSPRPVWFVPSTGGVTAWKEEPLAAAGT
;
A
#
# COMPACT_ATOMS: atom_id res chain seq x y z
N ALA A 1 7.69 -12.27 -24.97
CA ALA A 1 8.48 -11.05 -24.71
C ALA A 1 8.13 -10.39 -23.37
N ASP A 2 6.87 -10.53 -22.91
CA ASP A 2 6.41 -9.84 -21.68
C ASP A 2 6.85 -10.52 -20.36
N SER A 3 7.18 -11.82 -20.40
CA SER A 3 7.58 -12.56 -19.20
C SER A 3 8.94 -12.11 -18.63
N ASP A 4 9.86 -11.70 -19.48
CA ASP A 4 11.21 -11.33 -19.07
C ASP A 4 11.28 -9.92 -18.45
N LEU A 5 10.43 -9.01 -18.92
CA LEU A 5 10.31 -7.66 -18.34
C LEU A 5 9.75 -7.70 -16.91
N VAL A 6 8.76 -8.55 -16.68
CA VAL A 6 8.20 -8.73 -15.34
C VAL A 6 9.26 -9.29 -14.39
N SER A 7 10.07 -10.25 -14.84
CA SER A 7 11.14 -10.82 -14.03
C SER A 7 12.21 -9.78 -13.68
N ALA A 8 12.55 -8.86 -14.58
CA ALA A 8 13.52 -7.79 -14.32
C ALA A 8 12.98 -6.79 -13.28
N ALA A 9 11.74 -6.35 -13.41
CA ALA A 9 11.10 -5.46 -12.44
C ALA A 9 11.00 -6.11 -11.04
N GLU A 10 10.62 -7.38 -10.98
CA GLU A 10 10.57 -8.14 -9.73
C GLU A 10 11.96 -8.26 -9.08
N ARG A 11 13.00 -8.48 -9.86
CA ARG A 11 14.38 -8.52 -9.35
C ARG A 11 14.81 -7.18 -8.76
N VAL A 12 14.54 -6.07 -9.45
CA VAL A 12 14.82 -4.72 -8.94
C VAL A 12 14.10 -4.49 -7.61
N LEU A 13 12.83 -4.88 -7.49
CA LEU A 13 12.08 -4.71 -6.25
C LEU A 13 12.65 -5.50 -5.07
N VAL A 14 13.22 -6.68 -5.35
CA VAL A 14 13.79 -7.56 -4.32
C VAL A 14 15.17 -7.10 -3.87
N GLU A 15 15.99 -6.66 -4.81
CA GLU A 15 17.40 -6.35 -4.58
C GLU A 15 17.63 -4.89 -4.19
N SER A 16 16.64 -4.02 -4.44
CA SER A 16 16.78 -2.59 -4.15
C SER A 16 16.86 -2.31 -2.64
N PRO A 17 17.89 -1.61 -2.18
CA PRO A 17 17.98 -1.16 -0.79
C PRO A 17 17.16 0.09 -0.51
N CYS A 18 16.64 0.73 -1.54
CA CYS A 18 15.84 1.97 -1.47
C CYS A 18 14.44 1.75 -2.05
N PRO A 19 13.49 2.62 -1.73
CA PRO A 19 12.16 2.59 -2.33
C PRO A 19 12.21 2.73 -3.85
N VAL A 20 11.34 1.98 -4.54
CA VAL A 20 11.27 1.92 -6.00
C VAL A 20 9.90 2.36 -6.47
N LEU A 21 9.86 3.39 -7.30
CA LEU A 21 8.64 3.80 -7.98
C LEU A 21 8.53 3.07 -9.32
N MET A 22 7.51 2.24 -9.45
CA MET A 22 7.16 1.57 -10.70
C MET A 22 6.07 2.35 -11.40
N VAL A 23 6.38 2.84 -12.60
CA VAL A 23 5.45 3.60 -13.41
C VAL A 23 5.04 2.75 -14.61
N GLN A 24 3.74 2.58 -14.79
CA GLN A 24 3.22 1.88 -15.96
C GLN A 24 3.37 2.78 -17.19
N PRO A 25 3.60 2.21 -18.37
CA PRO A 25 3.67 2.97 -19.62
C PRO A 25 2.24 3.42 -20.02
N ASN A 26 1.67 4.35 -19.28
CA ASN A 26 0.35 4.90 -19.55
C ASN A 26 0.47 6.40 -19.80
N PRO A 27 0.04 6.91 -20.96
CA PRO A 27 0.09 8.33 -21.30
C PRO A 27 -0.79 9.23 -20.44
N THR A 28 -1.65 8.67 -19.57
CA THR A 28 -2.47 9.42 -18.62
C THR A 28 -1.86 9.51 -17.22
N ALA A 29 -0.60 9.08 -17.04
CA ALA A 29 0.11 9.36 -15.81
C ALA A 29 0.23 10.90 -15.67
N ARG A 30 -0.71 11.48 -14.92
CA ARG A 30 -0.65 12.88 -14.52
C ARG A 30 0.68 13.11 -13.83
N ASP A 31 1.22 14.31 -13.96
CA ASP A 31 2.46 14.71 -13.32
C ASP A 31 2.47 14.28 -11.85
N PHE A 32 3.18 13.20 -11.62
CA PHE A 32 3.25 12.54 -10.36
C PHE A 32 4.16 13.37 -9.46
N LEU A 33 3.67 13.88 -8.35
CA LEU A 33 4.35 14.74 -7.37
C LEU A 33 4.50 16.24 -7.72
N GLY A 34 3.93 16.77 -8.79
CA GLY A 34 4.29 18.14 -9.21
C GLY A 34 3.22 19.22 -9.11
N ALA A 35 1.97 18.95 -9.38
CA ALA A 35 1.02 20.01 -9.66
C ALA A 35 -0.33 19.96 -8.94
N ALA A 36 -0.78 18.79 -8.48
CA ALA A 36 -2.07 18.69 -7.84
C ALA A 36 -1.94 18.63 -6.31
N THR A 37 -2.65 19.50 -5.62
CA THR A 37 -2.82 19.45 -4.17
C THR A 37 -3.78 18.29 -3.80
N ASN A 38 -3.52 17.61 -2.68
CA ASN A 38 -4.38 16.56 -2.12
C ASN A 38 -4.52 15.29 -2.97
N GLN A 39 -3.46 14.87 -3.67
CA GLN A 39 -3.47 13.62 -4.42
C GLN A 39 -3.76 12.42 -3.51
N PRO A 40 -4.79 11.59 -3.80
CA PRO A 40 -5.09 10.43 -2.98
C PRO A 40 -4.10 9.30 -3.24
N VAL A 41 -3.50 8.78 -2.16
CA VAL A 41 -2.51 7.72 -2.14
C VAL A 41 -3.03 6.56 -1.32
N ILE A 42 -3.20 5.38 -1.92
CA ILE A 42 -3.61 4.17 -1.21
C ILE A 42 -2.41 3.54 -0.51
N VAL A 43 -2.60 3.19 0.75
CA VAL A 43 -1.64 2.45 1.56
C VAL A 43 -2.34 1.19 2.11
N PRO A 44 -2.13 0.02 1.50
CA PRO A 44 -2.64 -1.24 2.05
C PRO A 44 -1.95 -1.58 3.37
N VAL A 45 -2.73 -1.92 4.39
CA VAL A 45 -2.25 -2.26 5.73
C VAL A 45 -2.81 -3.62 6.16
N ASP A 46 -1.93 -4.58 6.46
CA ASP A 46 -2.28 -5.91 6.97
C ASP A 46 -1.80 -6.17 8.40
N PHE A 47 -1.36 -5.12 9.09
CA PHE A 47 -0.80 -5.13 10.43
C PHE A 47 0.47 -5.98 10.62
N THR A 48 1.08 -6.47 9.55
CA THR A 48 2.42 -7.06 9.62
C THR A 48 3.48 -6.00 9.89
N GLN A 49 4.63 -6.42 10.41
CA GLN A 49 5.76 -5.52 10.63
C GLN A 49 6.17 -4.77 9.34
N HIS A 50 6.01 -5.43 8.19
CA HIS A 50 6.34 -4.84 6.89
C HIS A 50 5.36 -3.75 6.50
N SER A 51 4.06 -4.00 6.62
CA SER A 51 3.05 -2.97 6.33
C SER A 51 3.13 -1.80 7.30
N MET A 52 3.54 -2.04 8.55
CA MET A 52 3.74 -0.96 9.53
C MET A 52 4.94 -0.06 9.16
N ARG A 53 6.04 -0.64 8.65
CA ARG A 53 7.17 0.15 8.12
C ARG A 53 6.74 0.98 6.91
N THR A 54 5.98 0.37 6.00
CA THR A 54 5.43 1.04 4.82
C THR A 54 4.50 2.19 5.22
N LEU A 55 3.66 1.99 6.22
CA LEU A 55 2.77 3.02 6.75
C LEU A 55 3.55 4.21 7.33
N ASN A 56 4.58 3.95 8.13
CA ASN A 56 5.45 5.00 8.66
C ASN A 56 6.16 5.78 7.54
N TYR A 57 6.60 5.08 6.49
CA TYR A 57 7.17 5.71 5.31
C TYR A 57 6.14 6.60 4.60
N ALA A 58 4.91 6.13 4.42
CA ALA A 58 3.82 6.90 3.82
C ALA A 58 3.46 8.16 4.64
N PHE A 59 3.51 8.08 5.97
CA PHE A 59 3.38 9.27 6.82
C PHE A 59 4.50 10.30 6.57
N GLY A 60 5.73 9.83 6.39
CA GLY A 60 6.84 10.68 5.96
C GLY A 60 6.57 11.37 4.63
N LEU A 61 6.11 10.61 3.62
CA LEU A 61 5.70 11.19 2.33
C LEU A 61 4.63 12.28 2.50
N ALA A 62 3.61 12.02 3.32
CA ALA A 62 2.52 12.97 3.53
C ALA A 62 2.96 14.26 4.24
N ARG A 63 4.06 14.25 4.99
CA ARG A 63 4.64 15.47 5.57
C ARG A 63 5.39 16.32 4.54
N HIS A 64 5.98 15.67 3.53
CA HIS A 64 6.78 16.35 2.52
C HIS A 64 6.01 16.74 1.25
N PHE A 65 4.93 16.00 0.96
CA PHE A 65 4.14 16.21 -0.25
C PHE A 65 2.67 16.52 0.09
N PRO A 66 1.98 17.31 -0.74
CA PRO A 66 0.56 17.62 -0.55
C PRO A 66 -0.34 16.47 -0.99
N ILE A 67 -0.19 15.30 -0.36
CA ILE A 67 -0.96 14.08 -0.62
C ILE A 67 -1.93 13.78 0.51
N THR A 68 -3.00 13.04 0.22
CA THR A 68 -3.91 12.46 1.21
C THR A 68 -3.76 10.95 1.24
N LEU A 69 -3.60 10.38 2.43
CA LEU A 69 -3.45 8.94 2.58
C LEU A 69 -4.80 8.26 2.76
N GLN A 70 -5.01 7.21 1.97
CA GLN A 70 -6.16 6.33 2.03
C GLN A 70 -5.68 4.98 2.59
N LEU A 71 -5.70 4.81 3.91
CA LEU A 71 -5.30 3.56 4.56
C LEU A 71 -6.36 2.50 4.25
N LEU A 72 -5.96 1.43 3.60
CA LEU A 72 -6.86 0.36 3.18
C LEU A 72 -6.53 -0.95 3.90
N HIS A 73 -7.43 -1.43 4.72
CA HIS A 73 -7.34 -2.78 5.29
C HIS A 73 -8.35 -3.70 4.60
N MET A 74 -7.85 -4.85 4.14
CA MET A 74 -8.67 -5.90 3.53
C MET A 74 -8.92 -7.00 4.53
N GLU A 75 -10.15 -7.08 5.04
CA GLU A 75 -10.57 -8.19 5.87
C GLU A 75 -10.76 -9.43 5.02
N GLN A 76 -9.94 -10.45 5.27
CA GLN A 76 -10.17 -11.77 4.71
C GLN A 76 -11.13 -12.54 5.62
N PRO A 77 -12.24 -13.07 5.11
CA PRO A 77 -13.09 -13.95 5.90
C PRO A 77 -12.23 -15.07 6.48
N ALA A 78 -12.22 -15.22 7.80
CA ALA A 78 -11.56 -16.35 8.43
C ALA A 78 -12.20 -17.62 7.90
N GLY A 79 -11.43 -18.47 7.22
CA GLY A 79 -11.94 -19.75 6.70
C GLY A 79 -11.94 -19.92 5.19
N TRP A 80 -11.37 -18.99 4.42
CA TRP A 80 -11.21 -19.20 2.97
C TRP A 80 -10.44 -20.48 2.63
N LYS A 81 -9.60 -20.99 3.55
CA LYS A 81 -8.88 -22.28 3.39
C LYS A 81 -9.62 -23.48 3.93
N ASP A 82 -10.64 -23.28 4.76
CA ASP A 82 -11.40 -24.36 5.43
C ASP A 82 -12.91 -24.15 5.23
N LEU A 83 -13.36 -24.28 4.00
CA LEU A 83 -14.80 -24.30 3.67
C LEU A 83 -15.59 -25.44 4.35
N ARG A 84 -14.92 -26.32 5.10
CA ARG A 84 -15.55 -27.50 5.72
C ARG A 84 -15.97 -27.31 7.17
N VAL A 85 -15.49 -26.30 7.86
CA VAL A 85 -15.74 -26.14 9.30
C VAL A 85 -15.83 -24.67 9.68
N MET A 86 -16.92 -23.99 9.34
CA MET A 86 -17.26 -22.76 10.00
C MET A 86 -18.74 -22.72 10.33
N PRO A 87 -19.09 -22.82 11.63
CA PRO A 87 -20.36 -22.33 12.09
C PRO A 87 -20.41 -20.82 11.85
N PHE A 88 -21.56 -20.34 11.44
CA PHE A 88 -21.92 -18.94 11.38
C PHE A 88 -21.21 -18.15 12.49
N ARG A 89 -20.11 -17.44 12.16
CA ARG A 89 -19.64 -16.38 13.05
C ARG A 89 -20.77 -15.39 13.14
N ARG A 90 -21.24 -15.14 14.34
CA ARG A 90 -22.34 -14.22 14.56
C ARG A 90 -21.95 -12.89 13.95
N GLN A 91 -22.87 -12.25 13.28
CA GLN A 91 -22.70 -10.95 12.64
C GLN A 91 -22.07 -9.93 13.61
N ASP A 92 -22.45 -10.02 14.88
CA ASP A 92 -21.95 -9.21 15.98
C ASP A 92 -20.41 -9.33 16.20
N GLU A 93 -19.83 -10.53 16.02
CA GLU A 93 -18.37 -10.73 16.16
C GLU A 93 -17.60 -10.07 15.02
N ARG A 94 -18.17 -10.13 13.81
CA ARG A 94 -17.57 -9.51 12.64
C ARG A 94 -17.62 -7.99 12.75
N GLU A 95 -18.73 -7.43 13.19
CA GLU A 95 -18.86 -5.99 13.41
C GLU A 95 -17.89 -5.49 14.47
N ARG A 96 -17.73 -6.21 15.59
CA ARG A 96 -16.73 -5.89 16.62
C ARG A 96 -15.31 -5.89 16.06
N GLN A 97 -14.93 -6.92 15.28
CA GLN A 97 -13.60 -7.00 14.68
C GLN A 97 -13.34 -5.83 13.72
N LEU A 98 -14.34 -5.41 12.94
CA LEU A 98 -14.21 -4.26 12.06
C LEU A 98 -14.01 -2.96 12.85
N VAL A 99 -14.75 -2.79 13.96
CA VAL A 99 -14.58 -1.62 14.84
C VAL A 99 -13.18 -1.61 15.44
N GLU A 100 -12.72 -2.74 15.99
CA GLU A 100 -11.37 -2.86 16.57
C GLU A 100 -10.28 -2.59 15.53
N CYS A 101 -10.41 -3.12 14.31
CA CYS A 101 -9.49 -2.84 13.21
C CYS A 101 -9.47 -1.35 12.86
N LYS A 102 -10.63 -0.73 12.79
CA LYS A 102 -10.75 0.69 12.50
C LYS A 102 -10.10 1.54 13.58
N ASP A 103 -10.40 1.26 14.84
CA ASP A 103 -9.86 2.01 15.98
C ASP A 103 -8.33 1.85 16.05
N ARG A 104 -7.85 0.64 15.78
CA ARG A 104 -6.40 0.37 15.69
C ARG A 104 -5.74 1.22 14.61
N LEU A 105 -6.30 1.29 13.40
CA LEU A 105 -5.78 2.12 12.31
C LEU A 105 -5.84 3.61 12.66
N LEU A 106 -6.96 4.07 13.22
CA LEU A 106 -7.11 5.47 13.64
C LEU A 106 -6.10 5.85 14.73
N GLY A 107 -5.83 4.95 15.67
CA GLY A 107 -4.85 5.14 16.72
C GLY A 107 -3.40 5.21 16.25
N MET A 108 -3.11 4.74 15.03
CA MET A 108 -1.78 4.82 14.41
C MET A 108 -1.53 6.13 13.66
N ILE A 109 -2.56 6.92 13.40
CA ILE A 109 -2.45 8.16 12.63
C ILE A 109 -1.82 9.25 13.50
N PRO A 110 -0.67 9.82 13.09
CA PRO A 110 -0.06 10.94 13.77
C PRO A 110 -1.00 12.13 13.85
N ALA A 111 -0.93 12.88 14.96
CA ALA A 111 -1.84 14.00 15.21
C ALA A 111 -1.80 15.08 14.12
N ASP A 112 -0.60 15.34 13.57
CA ASP A 112 -0.34 16.30 12.49
C ASP A 112 -0.92 15.88 11.13
N LEU A 113 -1.28 14.60 10.97
CA LEU A 113 -1.79 14.06 9.71
C LEU A 113 -3.28 13.70 9.72
N LYS A 114 -3.98 13.90 10.83
CA LYS A 114 -5.38 13.47 11.01
C LYS A 114 -6.32 13.98 9.91
N GLU A 115 -6.14 15.21 9.47
CA GLU A 115 -6.97 15.83 8.42
C GLU A 115 -6.66 15.28 7.02
N ARG A 116 -5.50 14.65 6.86
CA ARG A 116 -4.99 14.17 5.57
C ARG A 116 -4.98 12.65 5.44
N VAL A 117 -5.54 11.93 6.42
CA VAL A 117 -5.62 10.48 6.41
C VAL A 117 -7.07 10.02 6.53
N ARG A 118 -7.45 9.07 5.69
CA ARG A 118 -8.76 8.39 5.73
C ARG A 118 -8.54 6.90 5.88
N VAL A 119 -9.46 6.22 6.58
CA VAL A 119 -9.38 4.78 6.84
C VAL A 119 -10.52 4.08 6.12
N HIS A 120 -10.18 3.04 5.37
CA HIS A 120 -11.10 2.19 4.63
C HIS A 120 -10.93 0.73 5.06
N LEU A 121 -12.04 0.12 5.45
CA LEU A 121 -12.11 -1.32 5.72
C LEU A 121 -12.97 -1.96 4.63
N ARG A 122 -12.47 -2.99 4.00
CA ARG A 122 -13.16 -3.72 2.94
C ARG A 122 -13.00 -5.22 3.13
N GLY A 123 -14.03 -5.97 2.75
CA GLY A 123 -13.97 -7.43 2.73
C GLY A 123 -13.70 -7.97 1.35
N GLY A 124 -13.12 -9.19 1.28
CA GLY A 124 -12.93 -9.93 0.04
C GLY A 124 -11.47 -10.20 -0.32
N ALA A 125 -11.24 -10.55 -1.59
CA ALA A 125 -9.91 -10.84 -2.10
C ALA A 125 -9.03 -9.58 -2.09
N VAL A 126 -7.82 -9.70 -1.57
CA VAL A 126 -6.94 -8.54 -1.29
C VAL A 126 -6.58 -7.79 -2.56
N VAL A 127 -6.13 -8.48 -3.60
CA VAL A 127 -5.69 -7.85 -4.86
C VAL A 127 -6.84 -7.13 -5.54
N GLU A 128 -7.97 -7.80 -5.71
CA GLU A 128 -9.18 -7.24 -6.31
C GLU A 128 -9.71 -6.04 -5.50
N GLY A 129 -9.66 -6.14 -4.18
CA GLY A 129 -10.06 -5.06 -3.29
C GLY A 129 -9.17 -3.82 -3.43
N ILE A 130 -7.86 -4.00 -3.53
CA ILE A 130 -6.92 -2.90 -3.77
C ILE A 130 -7.17 -2.28 -5.16
N LEU A 131 -7.24 -3.09 -6.23
CA LEU A 131 -7.46 -2.60 -7.59
C LEU A 131 -8.79 -1.84 -7.72
N ARG A 132 -9.85 -2.34 -7.11
CA ARG A 132 -11.14 -1.64 -7.06
C ARG A 132 -11.03 -0.32 -6.30
N SER A 133 -10.32 -0.32 -5.16
CA SER A 133 -10.14 0.89 -4.35
C SER A 133 -9.34 1.97 -5.08
N ILE A 134 -8.39 1.60 -5.94
CA ILE A 134 -7.67 2.56 -6.81
C ILE A 134 -8.67 3.33 -7.69
N GLN A 135 -9.64 2.65 -8.25
CA GLN A 135 -10.65 3.27 -9.12
C GLN A 135 -11.67 4.09 -8.32
N GLU A 136 -12.24 3.50 -7.28
CA GLU A 136 -13.31 4.14 -6.49
C GLU A 136 -12.83 5.37 -5.72
N LEU A 137 -11.61 5.33 -5.18
CA LEU A 137 -11.01 6.44 -4.46
C LEU A 137 -10.23 7.39 -5.39
N GLN A 138 -10.23 7.12 -6.69
CA GLN A 138 -9.50 7.87 -7.70
C GLN A 138 -8.02 8.08 -7.32
N ALA A 139 -7.42 7.02 -6.77
CA ALA A 139 -6.05 7.11 -6.28
C ALA A 139 -5.07 7.34 -7.43
N ASP A 140 -4.09 8.22 -7.19
CA ASP A 140 -3.04 8.52 -8.15
C ASP A 140 -1.79 7.67 -7.91
N LEU A 141 -1.66 7.07 -6.72
CA LEU A 141 -0.53 6.25 -6.30
C LEU A 141 -0.95 5.15 -5.35
N VAL A 142 -0.25 4.04 -5.40
CA VAL A 142 -0.25 3.02 -4.35
C VAL A 142 1.12 2.98 -3.68
N VAL A 143 1.17 3.04 -2.35
CA VAL A 143 2.40 2.83 -1.58
C VAL A 143 2.27 1.52 -0.82
N MET A 144 3.13 0.55 -1.13
CA MET A 144 3.06 -0.76 -0.50
C MET A 144 4.43 -1.38 -0.23
N GLY A 145 4.48 -2.33 0.69
CA GLY A 145 5.71 -3.04 1.02
C GLY A 145 6.11 -4.05 -0.06
N ALA A 146 7.42 -4.12 -0.34
CA ALA A 146 8.01 -5.21 -1.11
C ALA A 146 8.71 -6.17 -0.15
N HIS A 147 8.26 -7.44 -0.11
CA HIS A 147 8.88 -8.45 0.74
C HIS A 147 9.59 -9.54 -0.08
N PRO A 148 10.93 -9.74 0.11
CA PRO A 148 11.70 -10.68 -0.68
C PRO A 148 11.16 -12.12 -0.67
N LYS A 149 10.63 -12.57 0.48
CA LYS A 149 10.08 -13.94 0.61
C LYS A 149 8.88 -14.23 -0.29
N GLY A 150 8.17 -13.20 -0.73
CA GLY A 150 7.04 -13.34 -1.66
C GLY A 150 7.47 -13.52 -3.12
N PHE A 151 8.70 -13.11 -3.47
CA PHE A 151 9.20 -13.15 -4.84
C PHE A 151 10.00 -14.43 -5.16
N PHE A 152 10.64 -15.08 -4.16
CA PHE A 152 11.58 -16.19 -4.39
C PHE A 152 10.99 -17.60 -4.28
N LYS A 153 9.81 -17.79 -3.76
CA LYS A 153 9.20 -19.11 -3.83
C LYS A 153 8.67 -19.34 -5.24
N LYS A 154 9.22 -20.33 -5.90
CA LYS A 154 8.81 -20.94 -7.17
C LYS A 154 7.34 -21.41 -7.24
N ALA A 155 6.52 -21.04 -6.30
CA ALA A 155 5.07 -21.16 -6.27
C ALA A 155 4.45 -19.85 -6.74
N ILE A 156 4.59 -19.58 -7.95
CA ILE A 156 3.72 -19.31 -9.11
C ILE A 156 2.48 -18.43 -8.86
N THR A 157 2.02 -18.16 -7.68
CA THR A 157 0.85 -17.32 -7.48
C THR A 157 1.01 -16.44 -6.24
N GLY A 158 1.50 -15.26 -6.48
CA GLY A 158 0.95 -14.13 -5.83
C GLY A 158 1.51 -13.76 -4.47
N SER A 159 2.64 -13.08 -4.44
CA SER A 159 2.66 -12.02 -3.47
C SER A 159 1.71 -10.93 -3.97
N THR A 160 0.89 -10.38 -3.10
CA THR A 160 -0.01 -9.25 -3.42
C THR A 160 0.75 -8.15 -4.18
N ALA A 161 2.01 -7.91 -3.81
CA ALA A 161 2.87 -6.94 -4.47
C ALA A 161 3.10 -7.23 -5.96
N CYS A 162 3.38 -8.50 -6.35
CA CYS A 162 3.57 -8.88 -7.75
C CYS A 162 2.29 -8.71 -8.56
N GLU A 163 1.15 -9.12 -8.00
CA GLU A 163 -0.12 -8.96 -8.68
C GLU A 163 -0.49 -7.48 -8.87
N ILE A 164 -0.26 -6.65 -7.86
CA ILE A 164 -0.49 -5.21 -7.97
C ILE A 164 0.49 -4.58 -8.96
N LEU A 165 1.77 -4.98 -8.95
CA LEU A 165 2.75 -4.52 -9.94
C LEU A 165 2.26 -4.76 -11.38
N ARG A 166 1.74 -5.95 -11.66
CA ARG A 166 1.29 -6.33 -13.00
C ARG A 166 -0.02 -5.69 -13.44
N ARG A 167 -0.93 -5.45 -12.50
CA ARG A 167 -2.33 -5.12 -12.78
C ARG A 167 -2.74 -3.71 -12.39
N SER A 168 -1.91 -2.99 -11.64
CA SER A 168 -2.23 -1.63 -11.20
C SER A 168 -2.33 -0.68 -12.40
N PRO A 169 -3.43 0.07 -12.52
CA PRO A 169 -3.55 1.11 -13.54
C PRO A 169 -2.82 2.41 -13.13
N ARG A 170 -2.23 2.42 -11.93
CA ARG A 170 -1.55 3.57 -11.36
C ARG A 170 -0.13 3.22 -10.92
N PRO A 171 0.77 4.20 -10.86
CA PRO A 171 2.10 3.98 -10.30
C PRO A 171 2.05 3.33 -8.93
N VAL A 172 3.06 2.51 -8.64
CA VAL A 172 3.20 1.81 -7.37
C VAL A 172 4.56 2.12 -6.77
N TRP A 173 4.55 2.65 -5.56
CA TRP A 173 5.75 2.92 -4.79
C TRP A 173 6.00 1.78 -3.82
N PHE A 174 7.01 1.00 -4.11
CA PHE A 174 7.40 -0.13 -3.28
C PHE A 174 8.42 0.28 -2.23
N VAL A 175 8.12 -0.01 -0.97
CA VAL A 175 9.01 0.23 0.16
C VAL A 175 9.69 -1.09 0.52
N PRO A 176 11.04 -1.18 0.49
CA PRO A 176 11.75 -2.41 0.80
C PRO A 176 11.57 -2.82 2.26
N SER A 177 11.55 -4.15 2.49
CA SER A 177 11.45 -4.72 3.84
C SER A 177 12.78 -4.74 4.59
N THR A 178 13.89 -4.70 3.85
CA THR A 178 15.27 -4.73 4.35
C THR A 178 16.00 -3.49 3.84
N GLY A 179 16.86 -2.93 4.65
CA GLY A 179 17.55 -1.67 4.37
C GLY A 179 17.08 -0.57 5.30
N GLY A 180 17.98 0.30 5.68
CA GLY A 180 17.68 1.46 6.50
C GLY A 180 16.88 2.50 5.73
N VAL A 181 15.62 2.20 5.43
CA VAL A 181 14.66 3.26 5.18
C VAL A 181 14.46 3.91 6.54
N THR A 182 15.50 4.63 6.96
CA THR A 182 15.42 5.56 8.07
C THR A 182 14.28 6.50 7.72
N ALA A 183 13.37 6.68 8.67
CA ALA A 183 12.43 7.77 8.68
C ALA A 183 13.11 8.98 8.03
N TRP A 184 12.43 9.63 7.10
CA TRP A 184 12.92 10.85 6.49
C TRP A 184 13.62 11.68 7.57
N LYS A 185 14.94 11.87 7.42
CA LYS A 185 15.62 12.83 8.27
C LYS A 185 14.96 14.17 7.98
N GLU A 186 14.52 14.85 9.01
CA GLU A 186 14.00 16.21 8.94
C GLU A 186 15.16 17.14 8.55
N GLU A 187 15.57 17.10 7.29
CA GLU A 187 16.30 18.23 6.74
C GLU A 187 15.25 19.20 6.21
N PRO A 188 15.17 20.41 6.76
CA PRO A 188 14.29 21.42 6.20
C PRO A 188 14.73 21.64 4.75
N LEU A 189 13.78 21.53 3.83
CA LEU A 189 13.98 22.01 2.45
C LEU A 189 14.50 23.45 2.56
N ALA A 190 15.79 23.63 2.26
CA ALA A 190 16.36 24.96 2.11
C ALA A 190 15.45 25.70 1.14
N ALA A 191 14.89 26.81 1.59
CA ALA A 191 14.07 27.67 0.78
C ALA A 191 14.81 27.93 -0.53
N ALA A 192 14.27 27.42 -1.64
CA ALA A 192 14.75 27.74 -2.96
C ALA A 192 14.66 29.25 -3.09
N GLY A 193 15.81 29.91 -3.08
CA GLY A 193 15.95 31.34 -3.09
C GLY A 193 15.26 31.96 -4.29
N THR A 194 14.70 33.10 -4.00
CA THR A 194 14.23 34.18 -4.88
C THR A 194 14.99 34.30 -6.18
#